data_a448e948a3ae92c141436072e0885169
#
_entry.id   a448e948a3ae92c141436072e0885169
#
_cell.length_a   1.000
_cell.length_b   1.000
_cell.length_c   1.000
_cell.angle_alpha   90.00
_cell.angle_beta   90.00
_cell.angle_gamma   90.00
#
_symmetry.space_group_name_H-M   'P 1'
#
loop_
_entity.id
_entity.type
_entity.pdbx_description
1 polymer ?
#
loop_
_entity_poly.entity_id
_entity_poly.type
_entity_poly.pdbx_seq_one_letter_code
_entity_poly.pdbx_strand_id
1 'polypeptide(L)'
;MQTKTQSIVTEIISALLLILFLYTAVSKLIDHERFEMVLKKSPLLQEVAEPVSWLVPLSELVVSLSLFVPAWRLYGFRLAFGLMSIFTLYIGYMILFTPHLPCSCGGVIRKMSWSQHLIFNIFFTGLAWSGMRLEKKKLVIAITQA
;
A
#
# COMPACT_ATOMS: atom_id res chain seq x y z
N MET A 1 11.50 -3.88 28.95
CA MET A 1 11.99 -4.62 27.76
C MET A 1 10.95 -4.73 26.64
N GLN A 2 9.70 -5.06 26.92
CA GLN A 2 8.65 -5.16 25.87
C GLN A 2 8.43 -3.87 25.05
N THR A 3 8.49 -2.70 25.68
CA THR A 3 8.28 -1.40 24.98
C THR A 3 9.37 -1.08 23.97
N LYS A 4 10.64 -1.40 24.25
CA LYS A 4 11.77 -1.12 23.33
C LYS A 4 11.71 -1.99 22.08
N THR A 5 11.43 -3.29 22.25
CA THR A 5 11.29 -4.24 21.14
C THR A 5 10.09 -3.88 20.26
N GLN A 6 8.95 -3.50 20.86
CA GLN A 6 7.77 -3.06 20.08
C GLN A 6 8.05 -1.80 19.28
N SER A 7 8.82 -0.85 19.83
CA SER A 7 9.22 0.36 19.09
C SER A 7 10.07 0.01 17.86
N ILE A 8 11.06 -0.86 18.02
CA ILE A 8 11.94 -1.29 16.90
C ILE A 8 11.13 -2.01 15.82
N VAL A 9 10.23 -2.92 16.20
CA VAL A 9 9.37 -3.64 15.23
C VAL A 9 8.49 -2.67 14.45
N THR A 10 7.89 -1.70 15.13
CA THR A 10 7.05 -0.68 14.49
C THR A 10 7.86 0.19 13.51
N GLU A 11 9.09 0.56 13.86
CA GLU A 11 10.01 1.30 12.99
C GLU A 11 10.34 0.50 11.72
N ILE A 12 10.66 -0.78 11.86
CA ILE A 12 10.96 -1.68 10.74
C ILE A 12 9.74 -1.79 9.81
N ILE A 13 8.54 -2.03 10.36
CA ILE A 13 7.31 -2.14 9.57
C ILE A 13 7.04 -0.80 8.85
N SER A 14 7.20 0.32 9.54
CA SER A 14 7.02 1.66 8.95
C SER A 14 8.00 1.89 7.79
N ALA A 15 9.27 1.54 7.96
CA ALA A 15 10.30 1.69 6.93
C ALA A 15 10.00 0.80 5.70
N LEU A 16 9.59 -0.45 5.91
CA LEU A 16 9.23 -1.36 4.81
C LEU A 16 8.04 -0.84 4.00
N LEU A 17 6.98 -0.39 4.67
CA LEU A 17 5.81 0.17 4.01
C LEU A 17 6.13 1.50 3.31
N LEU A 18 6.93 2.36 3.95
CA LEU A 18 7.38 3.62 3.36
C LEU A 18 8.13 3.38 2.05
N ILE A 19 9.12 2.48 2.06
CA ILE A 19 9.90 2.15 0.87
C ILE A 19 8.99 1.56 -0.22
N LEU A 20 8.08 0.67 0.15
CA LEU A 20 7.12 0.07 -0.78
C LEU A 20 6.28 1.15 -1.47
N PHE A 21 5.57 1.98 -0.68
CA PHE A 21 4.67 2.99 -1.23
C PHE A 21 5.41 4.07 -2.02
N LEU A 22 6.56 4.52 -1.53
CA LEU A 22 7.39 5.50 -2.25
C LEU A 22 7.86 4.94 -3.59
N TYR A 23 8.36 3.71 -3.60
CA TYR A 23 8.83 3.09 -4.83
C TYR A 23 7.68 2.87 -5.83
N THR A 24 6.53 2.36 -5.39
CA THR A 24 5.39 2.12 -6.28
C THR A 24 4.80 3.43 -6.83
N ALA A 25 4.74 4.48 -6.02
CA ALA A 25 4.30 5.81 -6.45
C ALA A 25 5.23 6.39 -7.52
N VAL A 26 6.53 6.42 -7.25
CA VAL A 26 7.53 6.94 -8.20
C VAL A 26 7.53 6.14 -9.49
N SER A 27 7.46 4.81 -9.42
CA SER A 27 7.40 3.94 -10.59
C SER A 27 6.17 4.21 -11.47
N LYS A 28 4.99 4.43 -10.86
CA LYS A 28 3.76 4.78 -11.59
C LYS A 28 3.80 6.18 -12.20
N LEU A 29 4.46 7.12 -11.54
CA LEU A 29 4.63 8.48 -12.07
C LEU A 29 5.60 8.52 -13.25
N ILE A 30 6.68 7.75 -13.20
CA ILE A 30 7.66 7.67 -14.30
C ILE A 30 7.03 7.00 -15.54
N ASP A 31 6.32 5.88 -15.34
CA ASP A 31 5.64 5.12 -16.41
C ASP A 31 4.13 5.43 -16.45
N HIS A 32 3.74 6.70 -16.26
CA HIS A 32 2.35 7.11 -16.10
C HIS A 32 1.45 6.67 -17.26
N GLU A 33 1.86 6.91 -18.49
CA GLU A 33 1.10 6.51 -19.70
C GLU A 33 0.82 5.01 -19.73
N ARG A 34 1.80 4.22 -19.36
CA ARG A 34 1.66 2.76 -19.29
C ARG A 34 0.71 2.33 -18.17
N PHE A 35 0.79 2.97 -17.01
CA PHE A 35 -0.10 2.70 -15.90
C PHE A 35 -1.56 3.01 -16.27
N GLU A 36 -1.80 4.16 -16.90
CA GLU A 36 -3.12 4.55 -17.42
C GLU A 36 -3.65 3.54 -18.45
N MET A 37 -2.80 3.09 -19.40
CA MET A 37 -3.19 2.06 -20.38
C MET A 37 -3.61 0.73 -19.72
N VAL A 38 -2.95 0.33 -18.64
CA VAL A 38 -3.32 -0.87 -17.88
C VAL A 38 -4.68 -0.69 -17.22
N LEU A 39 -4.95 0.48 -16.63
CA LEU A 39 -6.25 0.79 -16.04
C LEU A 39 -7.37 0.81 -17.08
N LYS A 40 -7.13 1.36 -18.28
CA LYS A 40 -8.09 1.33 -19.41
C LYS A 40 -8.43 -0.07 -19.90
N LYS A 41 -7.54 -1.04 -19.70
CA LYS A 41 -7.80 -2.46 -20.01
C LYS A 41 -8.57 -3.20 -18.91
N SER A 42 -8.73 -2.58 -17.74
CA SER A 42 -9.47 -3.17 -16.63
C SER A 42 -10.98 -2.93 -16.83
N PRO A 43 -11.81 -3.97 -16.76
CA PRO A 43 -13.26 -3.81 -16.93
C PRO A 43 -13.91 -2.94 -15.84
N LEU A 44 -13.27 -2.81 -14.67
CA LEU A 44 -13.76 -2.01 -13.54
C LEU A 44 -13.35 -0.54 -13.62
N LEU A 45 -12.18 -0.25 -14.19
CA LEU A 45 -11.55 1.07 -14.08
C LEU A 45 -11.43 1.80 -15.43
N GLN A 46 -11.85 1.18 -16.55
CA GLN A 46 -11.69 1.73 -17.89
C GLN A 46 -12.28 3.14 -18.05
N GLU A 47 -13.44 3.41 -17.45
CA GLU A 47 -14.13 4.71 -17.56
C GLU A 47 -13.51 5.79 -16.68
N VAL A 48 -12.82 5.40 -15.61
CA VAL A 48 -12.17 6.30 -14.63
C VAL A 48 -10.65 6.16 -14.61
N ALA A 49 -10.09 5.58 -15.66
CA ALA A 49 -8.66 5.26 -15.73
C ALA A 49 -7.77 6.51 -15.57
N GLU A 50 -8.12 7.61 -16.23
CA GLU A 50 -7.34 8.85 -16.18
C GLU A 50 -7.27 9.43 -14.76
N PRO A 51 -8.38 9.76 -14.07
CA PRO A 51 -8.31 10.26 -12.70
C PRO A 51 -7.68 9.26 -11.72
N VAL A 52 -7.92 7.97 -11.87
CA VAL A 52 -7.34 6.94 -11.01
C VAL A 52 -5.84 6.82 -11.21
N SER A 53 -5.34 7.01 -12.45
CA SER A 53 -3.91 6.95 -12.75
C SER A 53 -3.09 8.03 -12.02
N TRP A 54 -3.69 9.14 -11.67
CA TRP A 54 -3.11 10.20 -10.83
C TRP A 54 -3.40 10.00 -9.35
N LEU A 55 -4.65 9.64 -9.01
CA LEU A 55 -5.07 9.50 -7.61
C LEU A 55 -4.27 8.43 -6.87
N VAL A 56 -3.98 7.29 -7.52
CA VAL A 56 -3.25 6.18 -6.91
C VAL A 56 -1.83 6.60 -6.50
N PRO A 57 -0.94 7.07 -7.39
CA PRO A 57 0.41 7.44 -6.98
C PRO A 57 0.44 8.61 -5.99
N LEU A 58 -0.49 9.57 -6.10
CA LEU A 58 -0.59 10.66 -5.12
C LEU A 58 -0.99 10.15 -3.73
N SER A 59 -1.96 9.23 -3.65
CA SER A 59 -2.32 8.60 -2.37
C SER A 59 -1.17 7.80 -1.77
N GLU A 60 -0.40 7.09 -2.58
CA GLU A 60 0.80 6.37 -2.15
C GLU A 60 1.88 7.31 -1.59
N LEU A 61 2.08 8.48 -2.20
CA LEU A 61 2.99 9.52 -1.67
C LEU A 61 2.51 10.07 -0.33
N VAL A 62 1.21 10.32 -0.18
CA VAL A 62 0.62 10.78 1.10
C VAL A 62 0.83 9.73 2.20
N VAL A 63 0.63 8.45 1.89
CA VAL A 63 0.92 7.34 2.82
C VAL A 63 2.39 7.34 3.22
N SER A 64 3.30 7.42 2.24
CA SER A 64 4.74 7.44 2.47
C SER A 64 5.15 8.60 3.39
N LEU A 65 4.67 9.82 3.11
CA LEU A 65 4.94 10.99 3.92
C LEU A 65 4.40 10.85 5.35
N SER A 66 3.18 10.31 5.49
CA SER A 66 2.57 10.08 6.80
C SER A 66 3.31 9.03 7.63
N LEU A 67 3.88 8.00 7.00
CA LEU A 67 4.71 7.00 7.67
C LEU A 67 6.09 7.54 8.05
N PHE A 68 6.63 8.47 7.27
CA PHE A 68 7.92 9.10 7.51
C PHE A 68 7.89 10.01 8.75
N VAL A 69 6.80 10.78 8.94
CA VAL A 69 6.66 11.73 10.05
C VAL A 69 6.15 10.99 11.30
N PRO A 70 6.93 10.91 12.40
CA PRO A 70 6.54 10.16 13.61
C PRO A 70 5.19 10.57 14.19
N ALA A 71 4.87 11.88 14.17
CA ALA A 71 3.60 12.41 14.68
C ALA A 71 2.38 11.92 13.88
N TRP A 72 2.54 11.59 12.61
CA TRP A 72 1.48 11.15 11.70
C TRP A 72 1.50 9.65 11.42
N ARG A 73 2.43 8.92 11.99
CA ARG A 73 2.68 7.50 11.71
C ARG A 73 1.45 6.62 11.92
N LEU A 74 0.65 6.88 12.95
CA LEU A 74 -0.59 6.11 13.17
C LEU A 74 -1.59 6.33 12.02
N TYR A 75 -1.72 7.56 11.52
CA TYR A 75 -2.54 7.84 10.32
C TYR A 75 -1.95 7.18 9.09
N GLY A 76 -0.63 7.22 8.93
CA GLY A 76 0.09 6.52 7.86
C GLY A 76 -0.22 5.03 7.83
N PHE A 77 -0.20 4.34 8.96
CA PHE A 77 -0.57 2.93 9.06
C PHE A 77 -2.05 2.67 8.72
N ARG A 78 -2.96 3.57 9.14
CA ARG A 78 -4.39 3.46 8.79
C ARG A 78 -4.62 3.61 7.30
N LEU A 79 -4.00 4.61 6.69
CA LEU A 79 -4.07 4.87 5.25
C LEU A 79 -3.42 3.73 4.46
N ALA A 80 -2.24 3.24 4.90
CA ALA A 80 -1.58 2.09 4.30
C ALA A 80 -2.46 0.84 4.32
N PHE A 81 -3.06 0.54 5.47
CA PHE A 81 -3.98 -0.59 5.61
C PHE A 81 -5.20 -0.46 4.68
N GLY A 82 -5.84 0.72 4.64
CA GLY A 82 -6.98 0.98 3.75
C GLY A 82 -6.61 0.82 2.28
N LEU A 83 -5.51 1.45 1.85
CA LEU A 83 -5.06 1.41 0.45
C LEU A 83 -4.65 -0.01 0.02
N MET A 84 -3.88 -0.72 0.87
CA MET A 84 -3.52 -2.12 0.60
C MET A 84 -4.73 -3.05 0.56
N SER A 85 -5.75 -2.81 1.40
CA SER A 85 -7.00 -3.58 1.38
C SER A 85 -7.75 -3.36 0.06
N ILE A 86 -7.85 -2.12 -0.42
CA ILE A 86 -8.47 -1.79 -1.71
C ILE A 86 -7.73 -2.49 -2.85
N PHE A 87 -6.40 -2.43 -2.88
CA PHE A 87 -5.60 -3.11 -3.89
C PHE A 87 -5.74 -4.63 -3.84
N THR A 88 -5.77 -5.20 -2.63
CA THR A 88 -5.95 -6.64 -2.45
C THR A 88 -7.32 -7.10 -2.99
N LEU A 89 -8.39 -6.36 -2.68
CA LEU A 89 -9.73 -6.64 -3.17
C LEU A 89 -9.82 -6.48 -4.70
N TYR A 90 -9.22 -5.43 -5.24
CA TYR A 90 -9.18 -5.20 -6.69
C TYR A 90 -8.47 -6.36 -7.43
N ILE A 91 -7.28 -6.77 -6.95
CA ILE A 91 -6.53 -7.87 -7.56
C ILE A 91 -7.29 -9.18 -7.41
N GLY A 92 -7.88 -9.45 -6.25
CA GLY A 92 -8.72 -10.63 -6.02
C GLY A 92 -9.92 -10.67 -6.98
N TYR A 93 -10.60 -9.54 -7.16
CA TYR A 93 -11.69 -9.43 -8.14
C TYR A 93 -11.21 -9.72 -9.57
N MET A 94 -10.09 -9.12 -9.98
CA MET A 94 -9.52 -9.34 -11.31
C MET A 94 -9.19 -10.81 -11.57
N ILE A 95 -8.62 -11.52 -10.60
CA ILE A 95 -8.29 -12.94 -10.71
C ILE A 95 -9.55 -13.80 -10.85
N LEU A 96 -10.61 -13.49 -10.10
CA LEU A 96 -11.82 -14.32 -10.04
C LEU A 96 -12.77 -14.09 -11.22
N PHE A 97 -12.86 -12.85 -11.72
CA PHE A 97 -13.92 -12.45 -12.65
C PHE A 97 -13.43 -12.02 -14.04
N THR A 98 -12.11 -11.94 -14.27
CA THR A 98 -11.56 -11.53 -15.57
C THR A 98 -10.90 -12.68 -16.29
N PRO A 99 -11.49 -13.21 -17.41
CA PRO A 99 -10.95 -14.37 -18.14
C PRO A 99 -9.59 -14.10 -18.80
N HIS A 100 -9.35 -12.86 -19.20
CA HIS A 100 -8.11 -12.41 -19.82
C HIS A 100 -7.51 -11.26 -19.01
N LEU A 101 -6.61 -11.61 -18.08
CA LEU A 101 -5.90 -10.64 -17.26
C LEU A 101 -4.94 -9.82 -18.14
N PRO A 102 -5.00 -8.48 -18.09
CA PRO A 102 -4.02 -7.65 -18.80
C PRO A 102 -2.61 -7.93 -18.25
N CYS A 103 -1.63 -8.03 -19.17
CA CYS A 103 -0.24 -8.29 -18.78
C CYS A 103 0.27 -7.17 -17.86
N SER A 104 0.58 -7.53 -16.63
CA SER A 104 1.26 -6.80 -15.56
C SER A 104 0.85 -5.34 -15.29
N CYS A 105 0.27 -5.10 -14.12
CA CYS A 105 0.22 -3.78 -13.50
C CYS A 105 1.64 -3.20 -13.41
N GLY A 106 1.87 -2.03 -14.03
CA GLY A 106 3.17 -1.37 -14.08
C GLY A 106 3.78 -1.14 -12.70
N GLY A 107 5.08 -1.20 -12.63
CA GLY A 107 5.88 -0.97 -11.43
C GLY A 107 6.87 -2.10 -11.13
N VAL A 108 7.28 -2.22 -9.88
CA VAL A 108 8.22 -3.24 -9.35
C VAL A 108 7.88 -4.65 -9.80
N ILE A 109 6.63 -4.90 -10.14
CA ILE A 109 6.01 -6.21 -10.20
C ILE A 109 5.81 -6.67 -11.66
N ARG A 110 6.56 -6.12 -12.59
CA ARG A 110 6.52 -6.53 -14.03
C ARG A 110 6.71 -8.03 -14.25
N LYS A 111 7.38 -8.73 -13.32
CA LYS A 111 7.69 -10.15 -13.42
C LYS A 111 6.84 -11.04 -12.52
N MET A 112 5.95 -10.47 -11.68
CA MET A 112 5.11 -11.26 -10.79
C MET A 112 3.82 -11.70 -11.50
N SER A 113 3.43 -12.95 -11.26
CA SER A 113 2.11 -13.43 -11.63
C SER A 113 1.02 -12.74 -10.78
N TRP A 114 -0.22 -12.72 -11.25
CA TRP A 114 -1.35 -12.15 -10.50
C TRP A 114 -1.53 -12.78 -9.12
N SER A 115 -1.32 -14.10 -9.01
CA SER A 115 -1.39 -14.81 -7.74
C SER A 115 -0.27 -14.40 -6.78
N GLN A 116 0.96 -14.25 -7.28
CA GLN A 116 2.08 -13.75 -6.49
C GLN A 116 1.82 -12.32 -6.01
N HIS A 117 1.24 -11.48 -6.86
CA HIS A 117 0.87 -10.11 -6.51
C HIS A 117 -0.19 -10.08 -5.41
N LEU A 118 -1.20 -10.97 -5.47
CA LEU A 118 -2.21 -11.09 -4.43
C LEU A 118 -1.60 -11.49 -3.09
N ILE A 119 -0.73 -12.50 -3.06
CA ILE A 119 -0.05 -12.96 -1.84
C ILE A 119 0.80 -11.82 -1.25
N PHE A 120 1.53 -11.12 -2.09
CA PHE A 120 2.34 -9.96 -1.69
C PHE A 120 1.47 -8.88 -1.03
N ASN A 121 0.34 -8.53 -1.64
CA ASN A 121 -0.58 -7.54 -1.08
C ASN A 121 -1.20 -7.99 0.25
N ILE A 122 -1.61 -9.24 0.38
CA ILE A 122 -2.13 -9.81 1.63
C ILE A 122 -1.08 -9.70 2.75
N PHE A 123 0.17 -10.05 2.46
CA PHE A 123 1.27 -9.96 3.40
C PHE A 123 1.49 -8.52 3.91
N PHE A 124 1.57 -7.55 3.00
CA PHE A 124 1.75 -6.15 3.36
C PHE A 124 0.52 -5.52 4.03
N THR A 125 -0.68 -5.99 3.69
CA THR A 125 -1.91 -5.62 4.42
C THR A 125 -1.83 -6.06 5.88
N GLY A 126 -1.37 -7.29 6.12
CA GLY A 126 -1.13 -7.81 7.48
C GLY A 126 -0.07 -7.03 8.24
N LEU A 127 1.03 -6.63 7.56
CA LEU A 127 2.06 -5.76 8.17
C LEU A 127 1.50 -4.39 8.54
N ALA A 128 0.72 -3.76 7.67
CA ALA A 128 0.10 -2.46 7.94
C ALA A 128 -0.87 -2.53 9.13
N TRP A 129 -1.67 -3.59 9.21
CA TRP A 129 -2.55 -3.84 10.36
C TRP A 129 -1.77 -4.04 11.66
N SER A 130 -0.71 -4.83 11.62
CA SER A 130 0.16 -5.08 12.79
C SER A 130 0.84 -3.78 13.25
N GLY A 131 1.39 -3.00 12.32
CA GLY A 131 2.00 -1.69 12.59
C GLY A 131 1.01 -0.72 13.24
N MET A 132 -0.22 -0.65 12.72
CA MET A 132 -1.30 0.17 13.28
C MET A 132 -1.61 -0.23 14.74
N ARG A 133 -1.70 -1.54 15.04
CA ARG A 133 -1.96 -2.04 16.39
C ARG A 133 -0.83 -1.70 17.37
N LEU A 134 0.41 -1.89 16.94
CA LEU A 134 1.59 -1.61 17.75
C LEU A 134 1.74 -0.12 18.04
N GLU A 135 1.59 0.74 17.03
CA GLU A 135 1.70 2.19 17.18
C GLU A 135 0.59 2.74 18.09
N LYS A 136 -0.66 2.27 17.93
CA LYS A 136 -1.77 2.64 18.81
C LYS A 136 -1.47 2.26 20.27
N LYS A 137 -0.94 1.07 20.52
CA LYS A 137 -0.58 0.61 21.85
C LYS A 137 0.52 1.47 22.48
N LYS A 138 1.55 1.84 21.70
CA LYS A 138 2.63 2.72 22.12
C LYS A 138 2.12 4.09 22.55
N LEU A 139 1.21 4.69 21.77
CA LEU A 139 0.61 5.99 22.10
C LEU A 139 -0.22 5.94 23.37
N VAL A 140 -1.03 4.89 23.57
CA VAL A 140 -1.83 4.73 24.78
C VAL A 140 -0.94 4.61 26.03
N ILE A 141 0.13 3.82 25.98
CA ILE A 141 1.09 3.70 27.08
C ILE A 141 1.74 5.04 27.40
N ALA A 142 2.17 5.81 26.39
CA ALA A 142 2.78 7.11 26.58
C ALA A 142 1.84 8.10 27.28
N ILE A 143 0.56 8.13 26.91
CA ILE A 143 -0.46 9.00 27.54
C ILE A 143 -0.73 8.59 29.00
N THR A 144 -0.71 7.29 29.30
CA THR A 144 -1.00 6.79 30.66
C THR A 144 0.16 7.04 31.63
N GLN A 145 1.38 7.23 31.13
CA GLN A 145 2.59 7.49 31.93
C GLN A 145 2.91 8.98 32.08
N ALA A 146 2.21 9.87 31.39
CA ALA A 146 2.36 11.32 31.47
C ALA A 146 1.42 11.93 32.53
#